data_5f369fc8cadb15f458aa05d3ff9c1b91
#
_entry.id   5f369fc8cadb15f458aa05d3ff9c1b91
#
_cell.length_a   1.000
_cell.length_b   1.000
_cell.length_c   1.000
_cell.angle_alpha   90.00
_cell.angle_beta   90.00
_cell.angle_gamma   90.00
#
_symmetry.space_group_name_H-M   'P 1'
#
loop_
_entity.id
_entity.type
_entity.pdbx_description
1 polymer ?
#
loop_
_entity_poly.entity_id
_entity_poly.type
_entity_poly.pdbx_seq_one_letter_code
_entity_poly.pdbx_strand_id
1 'polypeptide(L)'
;MPFMQQPRHDRLRLTKRLTKRESRHQQHMEIQPLHYNQQTERNCQAKPRRQVFSVFNFTPRPAQSRLCPTDMKLPHQKLVGLAAMLIGLSAWPSATIAEHHLAKPNIVFILADDLGYGDVACYNPESKVPTPNIDRLAKEGMLFTDAHSPSTVCTPTRYSVLTGRMAFRNGMRGVFTGAGGPCLIEKDRLTIGSMLKQQGYTTALYGKWHVGLTFFDKGGKPILKNGLEPVKQIDYSRPITDGPLHRGFDHFFGTACCPTTDWLYAYIDGDRIPVPPTKIVDRTPLPKHPYSRDNRPGMIAPGFDLEEVDMVFLQKSIEFLEAHKKKSPDKPFFLFHSAQAVHLPSFPGRAFKNATNAGPHGDFIFEMDFIVGALVKKIDELGFGENTMILFSSDNGPEVPTVNNMRKTHNHDGARPWRGVKRDQWEGGHRVPFIARWPKKIEAGSTSNQTICLTDIMATCATLSGAKLPDNAAEDSFDILPTLLDQSTKPIREFTLHQ
;
A
#
# COMPACT_ATOMS: atom_id res chain seq x y z
N MET A 1 15.58 50.48 31.16
CA MET A 1 14.62 51.34 31.92
C MET A 1 13.81 52.15 30.94
N PRO A 2 12.49 52.39 31.13
CA PRO A 2 11.51 51.73 31.99
C PRO A 2 10.35 51.09 31.15
N PHE A 3 9.73 50.06 31.64
CA PHE A 3 8.40 49.81 32.21
C PHE A 3 7.26 50.73 31.77
N MET A 4 6.15 50.13 31.24
CA MET A 4 4.74 50.44 31.56
C MET A 4 3.86 49.43 30.80
N GLN A 5 3.23 48.48 31.49
CA GLN A 5 1.90 48.45 32.15
C GLN A 5 0.72 48.31 31.21
N GLN A 6 0.00 47.18 31.37
CA GLN A 6 -1.36 46.90 30.87
C GLN A 6 -2.41 47.82 31.48
N PRO A 7 -3.63 47.77 30.93
CA PRO A 7 -4.78 47.49 31.80
C PRO A 7 -5.76 46.43 31.29
N ARG A 8 -6.43 45.84 32.29
CA ARG A 8 -7.54 44.89 32.24
C ARG A 8 -8.91 45.59 32.12
N HIS A 9 -9.92 44.71 31.94
CA HIS A 9 -11.38 44.88 32.06
C HIS A 9 -12.12 45.14 30.75
N ASP A 10 -13.27 44.53 30.36
CA ASP A 10 -14.37 44.06 31.20
C ASP A 10 -15.24 43.00 30.46
N ARG A 11 -15.95 42.21 31.27
CA ARG A 11 -17.00 41.26 30.87
C ARG A 11 -18.30 41.99 30.51
N LEU A 12 -19.01 41.46 29.53
CA LEU A 12 -20.47 41.55 29.53
C LEU A 12 -21.13 40.32 28.92
N ARG A 13 -21.97 39.70 29.75
CA ARG A 13 -22.91 38.61 29.40
C ARG A 13 -24.11 39.24 28.65
N LEU A 14 -24.59 38.52 27.63
CA LEU A 14 -26.01 38.58 27.28
C LEU A 14 -26.52 37.25 26.78
N THR A 15 -27.42 36.68 27.59
CA THR A 15 -28.32 35.57 27.30
C THR A 15 -29.52 36.06 26.51
N LYS A 16 -30.02 35.25 25.57
CA LYS A 16 -31.46 34.96 25.30
C LYS A 16 -31.59 34.07 24.04
N ARG A 17 -32.06 32.90 24.26
CA ARG A 17 -33.28 32.16 23.82
C ARG A 17 -33.93 32.64 22.50
N LEU A 18 -34.20 31.59 21.67
CA LEU A 18 -35.43 31.28 20.90
C LEU A 18 -35.04 30.42 19.69
N THR A 19 -35.62 29.39 19.31
CA THR A 19 -36.74 28.52 19.43
C THR A 19 -36.75 27.59 18.20
N LYS A 20 -37.23 26.39 18.43
CA LYS A 20 -37.53 25.30 17.48
C LYS A 20 -38.23 25.73 16.17
N ARG A 21 -37.78 25.04 15.08
CA ARG A 21 -38.50 24.48 13.92
C ARG A 21 -37.54 24.52 12.73
N GLU A 22 -37.24 23.51 11.93
CA GLU A 22 -38.08 22.53 11.26
C GLU A 22 -37.20 21.37 10.77
N SER A 23 -37.83 20.22 10.85
CA SER A 23 -37.37 18.92 10.44
C SER A 23 -37.69 18.62 8.97
N ARG A 24 -36.92 17.62 8.43
CA ARG A 24 -37.21 16.78 7.28
C ARG A 24 -36.67 17.24 5.93
N HIS A 25 -35.46 16.68 5.59
CA HIS A 25 -35.32 15.75 4.46
C HIS A 25 -33.84 15.27 4.44
N GLN A 26 -33.57 14.26 5.24
CA GLN A 26 -32.39 13.40 5.06
C GLN A 26 -32.86 12.13 4.37
N GLN A 27 -32.55 11.99 3.10
CA GLN A 27 -32.51 10.67 2.48
C GLN A 27 -31.24 9.96 3.00
N HIS A 28 -31.44 9.04 3.94
CA HIS A 28 -30.41 8.09 4.35
C HIS A 28 -30.15 7.15 3.18
N MET A 29 -28.91 7.18 2.66
CA MET A 29 -28.36 6.02 1.98
C MET A 29 -27.97 5.03 3.08
N GLU A 30 -28.85 4.05 3.32
CA GLU A 30 -28.53 2.90 4.18
C GLU A 30 -27.46 2.06 3.50
N ILE A 31 -26.22 2.18 4.00
CA ILE A 31 -25.21 1.16 3.77
C ILE A 31 -25.63 -0.03 4.64
N GLN A 32 -26.14 -1.09 4.02
CA GLN A 32 -26.45 -2.32 4.76
C GLN A 32 -25.14 -2.85 5.36
N PRO A 33 -25.12 -3.14 6.67
CA PRO A 33 -23.95 -3.74 7.29
C PRO A 33 -23.76 -5.14 6.72
N LEU A 34 -22.57 -5.43 6.22
CA LEU A 34 -22.11 -6.79 5.94
C LEU A 34 -22.16 -7.57 7.25
N HIS A 35 -23.18 -8.39 7.44
CA HIS A 35 -23.30 -9.29 8.57
C HIS A 35 -22.14 -10.29 8.55
N TYR A 36 -21.15 -10.07 9.40
CA TYR A 36 -20.16 -11.08 9.75
C TYR A 36 -20.87 -12.17 10.59
N ASN A 37 -21.04 -13.33 10.01
CA ASN A 37 -21.72 -14.46 10.64
C ASN A 37 -20.75 -15.14 11.63
N GLN A 38 -20.91 -14.84 12.93
CA GLN A 38 -20.16 -15.43 14.05
C GLN A 38 -20.51 -16.90 14.36
N GLN A 39 -21.15 -17.64 13.46
CA GLN A 39 -21.70 -18.97 13.76
C GLN A 39 -20.85 -20.18 13.30
N THR A 40 -19.56 -20.05 13.02
CA THR A 40 -18.73 -21.20 12.59
C THR A 40 -17.67 -21.69 13.60
N GLU A 41 -17.66 -21.21 14.83
CA GLU A 41 -16.69 -21.68 15.85
C GLU A 41 -17.29 -22.45 17.03
N ARG A 42 -18.41 -23.12 16.89
CA ARG A 42 -18.86 -24.08 17.91
C ARG A 42 -19.19 -25.41 17.27
N ASN A 43 -18.16 -26.22 17.03
CA ASN A 43 -18.24 -27.69 17.08
C ASN A 43 -16.95 -28.31 16.53
N CYS A 44 -15.94 -28.45 17.38
CA CYS A 44 -14.91 -29.48 17.27
C CYS A 44 -14.20 -29.65 18.61
N GLN A 45 -14.92 -30.17 19.61
CA GLN A 45 -14.28 -30.83 20.74
C GLN A 45 -14.26 -32.33 20.43
N ALA A 46 -13.17 -32.82 19.86
CA ALA A 46 -12.88 -34.26 19.76
C ALA A 46 -11.71 -34.59 20.69
N LYS A 47 -11.96 -35.56 21.57
CA LYS A 47 -11.04 -36.09 22.59
C LYS A 47 -9.75 -36.64 21.97
N PRO A 48 -8.61 -36.57 22.69
CA PRO A 48 -7.33 -37.13 22.19
C PRO A 48 -7.33 -38.64 22.29
N ARG A 49 -7.23 -39.31 21.16
CA ARG A 49 -6.82 -40.72 21.10
C ARG A 49 -5.29 -40.77 21.09
N ARG A 50 -4.75 -41.47 22.12
CA ARG A 50 -3.33 -41.87 22.17
C ARG A 50 -3.05 -42.82 20.99
N GLN A 51 -2.13 -42.44 20.13
CA GLN A 51 -1.46 -43.36 19.21
C GLN A 51 0.00 -43.50 19.64
N VAL A 52 0.36 -44.77 19.82
CA VAL A 52 1.68 -45.26 20.18
C VAL A 52 2.58 -45.17 18.94
N PHE A 53 3.66 -44.41 19.03
CA PHE A 53 4.71 -44.40 18.00
C PHE A 53 5.67 -45.56 18.26
N SER A 54 5.77 -46.49 17.34
CA SER A 54 6.86 -47.46 17.27
C SER A 54 8.03 -46.81 16.51
N VAL A 55 9.16 -46.81 17.18
CA VAL A 55 10.43 -46.31 16.66
C VAL A 55 11.04 -47.38 15.75
N PHE A 56 11.22 -47.07 14.48
CA PHE A 56 12.09 -47.85 13.59
C PHE A 56 13.42 -47.12 13.41
N ASN A 57 14.47 -47.72 13.99
CA ASN A 57 15.87 -47.36 13.76
C ASN A 57 16.33 -47.87 12.39
N PHE A 58 16.77 -46.95 11.53
CA PHE A 58 17.58 -47.33 10.35
C PHE A 58 19.00 -46.80 10.52
N THR A 59 19.93 -47.78 10.59
CA THR A 59 21.37 -47.54 10.49
C THR A 59 21.81 -47.60 9.03
N PRO A 60 22.68 -46.73 8.55
CA PRO A 60 23.21 -46.80 7.20
C PRO A 60 24.42 -47.71 7.12
N ARG A 61 24.45 -48.59 6.12
CA ARG A 61 25.65 -49.37 5.73
C ARG A 61 26.41 -48.66 4.60
N PRO A 62 27.75 -48.73 4.58
CA PRO A 62 28.58 -48.04 3.60
C PRO A 62 28.69 -48.81 2.28
N ALA A 63 28.71 -48.08 1.17
CA ALA A 63 28.95 -48.59 -0.17
C ALA A 63 30.45 -48.78 -0.43
N GLN A 64 30.80 -50.00 -0.85
CA GLN A 64 32.15 -50.36 -1.33
C GLN A 64 32.31 -50.02 -2.80
N SER A 65 33.42 -49.39 -3.11
CA SER A 65 34.01 -49.15 -4.41
C SER A 65 34.42 -50.46 -5.12
N ARG A 66 34.20 -50.56 -6.43
CA ARG A 66 35.03 -51.41 -7.31
C ARG A 66 35.33 -50.68 -8.63
N LEU A 67 36.62 -50.70 -8.93
CA LEU A 67 37.34 -50.16 -10.07
C LEU A 67 37.15 -50.99 -11.34
N CYS A 68 37.23 -50.36 -12.46
CA CYS A 68 37.76 -50.56 -13.83
C CYS A 68 38.46 -51.91 -14.17
N PRO A 69 38.91 -52.18 -15.39
CA PRO A 69 38.67 -51.60 -16.74
C PRO A 69 38.55 -52.72 -17.83
N THR A 70 38.27 -52.38 -19.08
CA THR A 70 39.07 -52.92 -20.22
C THR A 70 38.63 -52.33 -21.57
N ASP A 71 39.62 -51.96 -22.31
CA ASP A 71 39.73 -51.60 -23.72
C ASP A 71 38.96 -52.50 -24.69
N MET A 72 38.45 -51.94 -25.78
CA MET A 72 38.59 -52.56 -27.09
C MET A 72 38.50 -51.58 -28.25
N LYS A 73 39.43 -51.80 -29.17
CA LYS A 73 39.87 -51.01 -30.34
C LYS A 73 38.86 -51.04 -31.48
N LEU A 74 38.88 -50.00 -32.27
CA LEU A 74 38.36 -49.88 -33.63
C LEU A 74 38.95 -50.92 -34.59
N PRO A 75 38.28 -51.19 -35.71
CA PRO A 75 38.94 -51.05 -36.99
C PRO A 75 38.22 -50.22 -38.03
N HIS A 76 39.01 -49.47 -38.76
CA HIS A 76 38.70 -48.86 -40.04
C HIS A 76 38.33 -49.89 -41.11
N GLN A 77 37.32 -49.61 -41.93
CA GLN A 77 37.40 -49.93 -43.35
C GLN A 77 36.63 -48.94 -44.22
N LYS A 78 37.28 -48.65 -45.33
CA LYS A 78 36.91 -47.76 -46.42
C LYS A 78 35.87 -48.45 -47.34
N LEU A 79 35.03 -47.73 -48.05
CA LEU A 79 35.00 -47.54 -49.54
C LEU A 79 33.63 -47.01 -49.95
N VAL A 80 33.62 -45.86 -50.58
CA VAL A 80 33.23 -45.51 -51.93
C VAL A 80 31.96 -46.19 -52.49
N GLY A 81 30.98 -45.39 -52.82
CA GLY A 81 29.82 -45.75 -53.65
C GLY A 81 28.96 -44.57 -53.98
N LEU A 82 29.04 -44.15 -55.16
CA LEU A 82 28.44 -43.10 -55.95
C LEU A 82 26.89 -43.13 -56.02
N ALA A 83 26.35 -41.97 -56.26
CA ALA A 83 25.16 -41.63 -57.11
C ALA A 83 23.84 -41.31 -56.42
N ALA A 84 23.55 -40.06 -56.48
CA ALA A 84 22.35 -39.44 -57.04
C ALA A 84 20.97 -40.05 -56.72
N MET A 85 20.13 -39.32 -56.05
CA MET A 85 18.87 -38.84 -56.61
C MET A 85 17.89 -38.31 -55.57
N LEU A 86 17.21 -37.29 -55.99
CA LEU A 86 15.96 -36.79 -55.51
C LEU A 86 15.94 -35.84 -54.27
N ILE A 87 16.01 -34.59 -54.63
CA ILE A 87 15.52 -33.46 -53.87
C ILE A 87 14.00 -33.67 -53.66
N GLY A 88 13.68 -34.24 -52.51
CA GLY A 88 12.33 -34.14 -51.96
C GLY A 88 12.29 -32.94 -51.04
N LEU A 89 11.82 -31.79 -51.49
CA LEU A 89 11.43 -30.68 -50.65
C LEU A 89 10.24 -31.16 -49.78
N SER A 90 10.53 -31.78 -48.67
CA SER A 90 9.58 -31.88 -47.55
C SER A 90 9.58 -30.53 -46.88
N ALA A 91 8.60 -29.68 -47.21
CA ALA A 91 8.20 -28.53 -46.44
C ALA A 91 7.76 -29.05 -45.06
N TRP A 92 8.70 -29.08 -44.11
CA TRP A 92 8.29 -29.15 -42.70
C TRP A 92 7.54 -27.85 -42.41
N PRO A 93 6.29 -27.95 -41.89
CA PRO A 93 5.66 -26.78 -41.39
C PRO A 93 6.57 -26.24 -40.28
N SER A 94 7.13 -25.05 -40.49
CA SER A 94 7.71 -24.27 -39.40
C SER A 94 6.60 -24.12 -38.38
N ALA A 95 6.63 -24.96 -37.34
CA ALA A 95 5.86 -24.72 -36.16
C ALA A 95 6.40 -23.37 -35.64
N THR A 96 5.70 -22.30 -35.96
CA THR A 96 5.81 -21.06 -35.24
C THR A 96 5.52 -21.43 -33.81
N ILE A 97 6.57 -21.56 -32.99
CA ILE A 97 6.45 -21.50 -31.54
C ILE A 97 5.79 -20.17 -31.30
N ALA A 98 4.47 -20.19 -31.14
CA ALA A 98 3.77 -19.05 -30.60
C ALA A 98 4.47 -18.81 -29.25
N GLU A 99 5.31 -17.77 -29.16
CA GLU A 99 5.70 -17.23 -27.89
C GLU A 99 4.39 -17.03 -27.13
N HIS A 100 4.11 -17.94 -26.20
CA HIS A 100 3.11 -17.69 -25.19
C HIS A 100 3.63 -16.45 -24.45
N HIS A 101 3.28 -15.27 -24.92
CA HIS A 101 3.34 -14.07 -24.11
C HIS A 101 2.52 -14.40 -22.87
N LEU A 102 3.21 -14.78 -21.79
CA LEU A 102 2.59 -14.90 -20.48
C LEU A 102 1.80 -13.62 -20.28
N ALA A 103 0.50 -13.76 -20.08
CA ALA A 103 -0.36 -12.60 -19.90
C ALA A 103 0.23 -11.75 -18.76
N LYS A 104 0.45 -10.47 -19.01
CA LYS A 104 0.98 -9.53 -18.02
C LYS A 104 0.15 -9.65 -16.73
N PRO A 105 0.77 -9.80 -15.54
CA PRO A 105 0.01 -9.95 -14.31
C PRO A 105 -0.68 -8.64 -13.94
N ASN A 106 -1.79 -8.74 -13.23
CA ASN A 106 -2.30 -7.61 -12.48
C ASN A 106 -1.35 -7.29 -11.32
N ILE A 107 -1.28 -6.03 -10.94
CA ILE A 107 -0.43 -5.57 -9.85
C ILE A 107 -1.31 -4.80 -8.87
N VAL A 108 -1.27 -5.21 -7.60
CA VAL A 108 -1.95 -4.52 -6.50
C VAL A 108 -0.92 -4.12 -5.47
N PHE A 109 -0.83 -2.83 -5.18
CA PHE A 109 0.00 -2.33 -4.10
C PHE A 109 -0.88 -1.73 -3.01
N ILE A 110 -0.81 -2.29 -1.81
CA ILE A 110 -1.54 -1.85 -0.63
C ILE A 110 -0.53 -1.18 0.31
N LEU A 111 -0.68 0.12 0.53
CA LEU A 111 0.22 0.92 1.36
C LEU A 111 -0.52 1.43 2.59
N ALA A 112 -0.11 0.97 3.77
CA ALA A 112 -0.53 1.51 5.05
C ALA A 112 0.21 2.84 5.35
N ASP A 113 -0.32 3.63 6.27
CA ASP A 113 0.24 4.91 6.72
C ASP A 113 0.62 4.79 8.20
N ASP A 114 1.89 4.99 8.52
CA ASP A 114 2.43 4.90 9.88
C ASP A 114 2.33 3.50 10.56
N LEU A 115 2.14 2.42 9.81
CA LEU A 115 2.10 1.08 10.38
C LEU A 115 3.52 0.59 10.70
N GLY A 116 3.75 0.28 11.95
CA GLY A 116 5.05 -0.20 12.42
C GLY A 116 5.32 -1.67 12.06
N TYR A 117 6.60 -2.00 11.97
CA TYR A 117 7.05 -3.38 11.79
C TYR A 117 6.52 -4.31 12.90
N GLY A 118 6.52 -3.81 14.14
CA GLY A 118 6.07 -4.54 15.33
C GLY A 118 4.56 -4.57 15.53
N ASP A 119 3.78 -3.84 14.73
CA ASP A 119 2.32 -3.88 14.78
C ASP A 119 1.76 -5.19 14.20
N VAL A 120 2.46 -5.78 13.21
CA VAL A 120 2.00 -6.94 12.45
C VAL A 120 2.47 -8.24 13.10
N ALA A 121 1.54 -9.17 13.38
CA ALA A 121 1.83 -10.36 14.19
C ALA A 121 2.82 -11.33 13.54
N CYS A 122 2.84 -11.48 12.21
CA CYS A 122 3.83 -12.33 11.52
C CYS A 122 5.27 -11.77 11.59
N TYR A 123 5.46 -10.49 11.93
CA TYR A 123 6.76 -9.87 12.20
C TYR A 123 7.10 -9.79 13.69
N ASN A 124 6.08 -9.70 14.54
CA ASN A 124 6.23 -9.57 15.99
C ASN A 124 5.24 -10.48 16.72
N PRO A 125 5.67 -11.68 17.16
CA PRO A 125 4.81 -12.61 17.91
C PRO A 125 4.26 -12.03 19.23
N GLU A 126 4.86 -10.94 19.74
CA GLU A 126 4.40 -10.25 20.94
C GLU A 126 3.38 -9.13 20.64
N SER A 127 3.01 -8.91 19.37
CA SER A 127 1.96 -7.96 19.01
C SER A 127 0.67 -8.25 19.78
N LYS A 128 0.02 -7.19 20.29
CA LYS A 128 -1.26 -7.29 20.99
C LYS A 128 -2.44 -7.02 20.07
N VAL A 129 -2.15 -6.74 18.81
CA VAL A 129 -3.16 -6.56 17.76
C VAL A 129 -3.18 -7.78 16.87
N PRO A 130 -4.32 -8.46 16.71
CA PRO A 130 -4.42 -9.55 15.75
C PRO A 130 -4.39 -9.01 14.32
N THR A 131 -3.58 -9.66 13.45
CA THR A 131 -3.49 -9.32 12.02
C THR A 131 -3.67 -10.56 11.13
N PRO A 132 -4.79 -11.30 11.28
CA PRO A 132 -4.94 -12.62 10.65
C PRO A 132 -4.93 -12.59 9.12
N ASN A 133 -5.35 -11.50 8.49
CA ASN A 133 -5.37 -11.37 7.03
C ASN A 133 -3.99 -11.04 6.46
N ILE A 134 -3.24 -10.15 7.12
CA ILE A 134 -1.85 -9.84 6.76
C ILE A 134 -0.97 -11.08 7.02
N ASP A 135 -1.18 -11.78 8.13
CA ASP A 135 -0.47 -13.03 8.44
C ASP A 135 -0.77 -14.13 7.41
N ARG A 136 -2.02 -14.20 6.92
CA ARG A 136 -2.40 -15.11 5.84
C ARG A 136 -1.72 -14.72 4.54
N LEU A 137 -1.66 -13.41 4.20
CA LEU A 137 -0.96 -12.93 3.02
C LEU A 137 0.52 -13.34 3.05
N ALA A 138 1.18 -13.26 4.22
CA ALA A 138 2.55 -13.72 4.41
C ALA A 138 2.69 -15.24 4.25
N LYS A 139 1.75 -16.03 4.78
CA LYS A 139 1.74 -17.50 4.63
C LYS A 139 1.49 -17.94 3.19
N GLU A 140 0.77 -17.17 2.39
CA GLU A 140 0.48 -17.44 0.98
C GLU A 140 1.51 -16.81 0.03
N GLY A 141 2.50 -16.07 0.54
CA GLY A 141 3.50 -15.35 -0.23
C GLY A 141 4.88 -15.37 0.41
N MET A 142 5.67 -14.34 0.14
CA MET A 142 7.02 -14.11 0.68
C MET A 142 7.02 -12.92 1.63
N LEU A 143 7.63 -13.11 2.80
CA LEU A 143 7.86 -12.10 3.82
C LEU A 143 9.30 -11.59 3.72
N PHE A 144 9.49 -10.26 3.66
CA PHE A 144 10.81 -9.65 3.72
C PHE A 144 11.13 -9.15 5.14
N THR A 145 12.27 -9.58 5.67
CA THR A 145 12.72 -9.14 7.00
C THR A 145 13.58 -7.87 6.95
N ASP A 146 14.04 -7.47 5.76
CA ASP A 146 14.93 -6.32 5.55
C ASP A 146 14.40 -5.39 4.45
N ALA A 147 13.16 -4.92 4.63
CA ALA A 147 12.50 -4.00 3.73
C ALA A 147 12.41 -2.59 4.34
N HIS A 148 12.69 -1.57 3.54
CA HIS A 148 12.80 -0.19 3.99
C HIS A 148 11.93 0.78 3.20
N SER A 149 11.32 1.73 3.88
CA SER A 149 10.81 2.94 3.25
C SER A 149 11.95 3.89 2.91
N PRO A 150 11.90 4.63 1.79
CA PRO A 150 12.96 5.57 1.39
C PRO A 150 13.05 6.81 2.29
N SER A 151 12.07 7.03 3.14
CA SER A 151 12.04 8.12 4.12
C SER A 151 11.33 7.68 5.39
N THR A 152 11.65 8.35 6.49
CA THR A 152 10.99 8.17 7.79
C THR A 152 9.68 8.95 7.93
N VAL A 153 9.17 9.52 6.81
CA VAL A 153 7.91 10.27 6.73
C VAL A 153 7.21 10.10 5.38
N CYS A 154 5.89 10.28 5.38
CA CYS A 154 5.00 9.87 4.29
C CYS A 154 5.24 10.57 2.94
N THR A 155 5.28 11.90 2.85
CA THR A 155 5.37 12.59 1.55
C THR A 155 6.61 12.20 0.72
N PRO A 156 7.85 12.23 1.29
CA PRO A 156 9.02 11.79 0.54
C PRO A 156 8.96 10.31 0.14
N THR A 157 8.45 9.45 1.02
CA THR A 157 8.26 8.02 0.68
C THR A 157 7.30 7.86 -0.50
N ARG A 158 6.15 8.52 -0.47
CA ARG A 158 5.14 8.42 -1.53
C ARG A 158 5.65 8.95 -2.87
N TYR A 159 6.39 10.08 -2.86
CA TYR A 159 7.13 10.55 -4.04
C TYR A 159 8.08 9.46 -4.57
N SER A 160 8.88 8.88 -3.70
CA SER A 160 9.92 7.93 -4.08
C SER A 160 9.33 6.61 -4.61
N VAL A 161 8.25 6.12 -4.01
CA VAL A 161 7.49 4.94 -4.49
C VAL A 161 6.92 5.20 -5.89
N LEU A 162 6.33 6.38 -6.10
CA LEU A 162 5.69 6.72 -7.38
C LEU A 162 6.69 6.94 -8.50
N THR A 163 7.95 7.29 -8.20
CA THR A 163 8.94 7.69 -9.21
C THR A 163 10.17 6.78 -9.29
N GLY A 164 10.34 5.85 -8.32
CA GLY A 164 11.58 5.07 -8.23
C GLY A 164 12.83 5.91 -7.90
N ARG A 165 12.62 7.14 -7.39
CA ARG A 165 13.65 8.14 -7.17
C ARG A 165 13.60 8.69 -5.76
N MET A 166 14.72 8.76 -5.07
CA MET A 166 14.78 9.31 -3.71
C MET A 166 14.40 10.79 -3.69
N ALA A 167 13.54 11.17 -2.76
CA ALA A 167 12.96 12.50 -2.66
C ALA A 167 14.01 13.60 -2.37
N PHE A 168 15.11 13.28 -1.72
CA PHE A 168 16.18 14.27 -1.48
C PHE A 168 16.82 14.80 -2.77
N ARG A 169 16.72 14.05 -3.90
CA ARG A 169 17.26 14.49 -5.19
C ARG A 169 16.56 15.73 -5.75
N ASN A 170 15.33 16.01 -5.34
CA ASN A 170 14.61 17.24 -5.70
C ASN A 170 14.56 18.27 -4.56
N GLY A 171 15.37 18.06 -3.50
CA GLY A 171 15.44 18.98 -2.35
C GLY A 171 14.29 18.84 -1.35
N MET A 172 13.41 17.87 -1.50
CA MET A 172 12.32 17.61 -0.56
C MET A 172 12.87 17.17 0.79
N ARG A 173 12.48 17.87 1.88
CA ARG A 173 13.03 17.62 3.22
C ARG A 173 11.98 17.30 4.27
N GLY A 174 10.74 17.15 3.91
CA GLY A 174 9.68 16.94 4.90
C GLY A 174 8.32 16.66 4.30
N VAL A 175 7.34 16.63 5.18
CA VAL A 175 5.96 16.33 4.83
C VAL A 175 5.30 17.54 4.20
N PHE A 176 4.66 17.36 3.05
CA PHE A 176 3.74 18.31 2.49
C PHE A 176 2.47 18.35 3.35
N THR A 177 2.09 19.52 3.82
CA THR A 177 0.96 19.64 4.74
C THR A 177 -0.16 20.49 4.13
N GLY A 178 -1.23 19.82 3.75
CA GLY A 178 -2.45 20.48 3.33
C GLY A 178 -2.77 20.39 1.84
N ALA A 179 -3.78 21.14 1.42
CA ALA A 179 -4.38 21.08 0.10
C ALA A 179 -3.75 22.06 -0.93
N GLY A 180 -2.60 22.69 -0.62
CA GLY A 180 -1.91 23.56 -1.57
C GLY A 180 -1.10 22.78 -2.60
N GLY A 181 -0.69 23.46 -3.65
CA GLY A 181 0.18 22.95 -4.69
C GLY A 181 1.56 23.59 -4.70
N PRO A 182 2.36 23.34 -5.73
CA PRO A 182 2.11 22.44 -6.86
C PRO A 182 2.28 20.96 -6.49
N CYS A 183 2.00 20.08 -7.45
CA CYS A 183 2.41 18.68 -7.35
C CYS A 183 3.94 18.59 -7.23
N LEU A 184 4.42 17.81 -6.27
CA LEU A 184 5.84 17.66 -5.99
C LEU A 184 6.55 16.73 -7.00
N ILE A 185 5.80 15.94 -7.74
CA ILE A 185 6.31 15.15 -8.85
C ILE A 185 6.39 16.07 -10.07
N GLU A 186 7.56 16.20 -10.63
CA GLU A 186 7.83 17.04 -11.79
C GLU A 186 6.94 16.61 -12.98
N LYS A 187 6.51 17.55 -13.80
CA LYS A 187 5.52 17.31 -14.86
C LYS A 187 5.92 16.19 -15.82
N ASP A 188 7.20 16.15 -16.18
CA ASP A 188 7.74 15.21 -17.16
C ASP A 188 8.40 13.98 -16.51
N ARG A 189 8.28 13.83 -15.18
CA ARG A 189 8.82 12.70 -14.45
C ARG A 189 8.00 11.45 -14.73
N LEU A 190 8.68 10.38 -15.21
CA LEU A 190 8.05 9.09 -15.34
C LEU A 190 7.63 8.58 -13.96
N THR A 191 6.38 8.15 -13.84
CA THR A 191 5.84 7.53 -12.64
C THR A 191 5.49 6.08 -12.90
N ILE A 192 5.35 5.28 -11.85
CA ILE A 192 4.87 3.90 -11.96
C ILE A 192 3.52 3.82 -12.67
N GLY A 193 2.61 4.79 -12.41
CA GLY A 193 1.31 4.87 -13.07
C GLY A 193 1.46 5.13 -14.57
N SER A 194 2.24 6.15 -14.97
CA SER A 194 2.42 6.47 -16.39
C SER A 194 3.17 5.37 -17.15
N MET A 195 4.16 4.75 -16.53
CA MET A 195 4.89 3.62 -17.10
C MET A 195 3.97 2.43 -17.38
N LEU A 196 3.21 2.00 -16.38
CA LEU A 196 2.29 0.87 -16.53
C LEU A 196 1.15 1.17 -17.52
N LYS A 197 0.64 2.40 -17.53
CA LYS A 197 -0.35 2.84 -18.52
C LYS A 197 0.20 2.73 -19.95
N GLN A 198 1.45 3.14 -20.20
CA GLN A 198 2.14 2.96 -21.50
C GLN A 198 2.29 1.48 -21.87
N GLN A 199 2.34 0.58 -20.89
CA GLN A 199 2.39 -0.87 -21.10
C GLN A 199 1.01 -1.53 -21.24
N GLY A 200 -0.06 -0.74 -21.35
CA GLY A 200 -1.42 -1.23 -21.58
C GLY A 200 -2.22 -1.54 -20.32
N TYR A 201 -1.72 -1.26 -19.14
CA TYR A 201 -2.48 -1.43 -17.90
C TYR A 201 -3.60 -0.39 -17.78
N THR A 202 -4.69 -0.77 -17.13
CA THR A 202 -5.63 0.18 -16.54
C THR A 202 -5.09 0.56 -15.15
N THR A 203 -4.88 1.84 -14.88
CA THR A 203 -4.21 2.30 -13.66
C THR A 203 -5.19 3.02 -12.74
N ALA A 204 -5.22 2.64 -11.46
CA ALA A 204 -6.11 3.22 -10.45
C ALA A 204 -5.37 3.51 -9.15
N LEU A 205 -5.66 4.64 -8.51
CA LEU A 205 -5.22 4.99 -7.17
C LEU A 205 -6.43 5.37 -6.34
N TYR A 206 -6.59 4.69 -5.21
CA TYR A 206 -7.66 4.98 -4.25
C TYR A 206 -7.07 5.24 -2.88
N GLY A 207 -7.41 6.43 -2.31
CA GLY A 207 -6.97 6.83 -0.99
C GLY A 207 -6.13 8.10 -0.94
N LYS A 208 -5.19 8.14 -0.02
CA LYS A 208 -4.32 9.28 0.28
C LYS A 208 -3.28 9.52 -0.83
N TRP A 209 -3.31 10.70 -1.48
CA TRP A 209 -2.32 11.11 -2.48
C TRP A 209 -1.02 11.63 -1.86
N HIS A 210 -1.08 12.71 -1.14
CA HIS A 210 -0.04 13.31 -0.30
C HIS A 210 1.28 13.72 -0.98
N VAL A 211 1.28 13.98 -2.26
CA VAL A 211 2.45 14.51 -3.00
C VAL A 211 2.11 15.81 -3.74
N GLY A 212 1.11 16.54 -3.24
CA GLY A 212 0.68 17.84 -3.79
C GLY A 212 -0.17 17.71 -5.05
N LEU A 213 -1.02 18.69 -5.26
CA LEU A 213 -1.82 18.91 -6.45
C LEU A 213 -2.21 20.40 -6.50
N THR A 214 -2.70 20.89 -7.64
CA THR A 214 -2.92 22.33 -7.81
C THR A 214 -4.40 22.64 -7.89
N PHE A 215 -4.90 23.35 -6.89
CA PHE A 215 -6.18 24.05 -6.92
C PHE A 215 -6.02 25.49 -7.39
N PHE A 216 -7.11 26.10 -7.81
CA PHE A 216 -7.15 27.49 -8.27
C PHE A 216 -8.18 28.30 -7.48
N ASP A 217 -7.94 29.59 -7.32
CA ASP A 217 -8.93 30.52 -6.83
C ASP A 217 -9.95 30.94 -7.93
N LYS A 218 -10.96 31.73 -7.57
CA LYS A 218 -11.98 32.24 -8.51
C LYS A 218 -11.40 33.03 -9.65
N GLY A 219 -10.27 33.71 -9.44
CA GLY A 219 -9.53 34.44 -10.46
C GLY A 219 -8.67 33.56 -11.39
N GLY A 220 -8.59 32.23 -11.12
CA GLY A 220 -7.74 31.31 -11.88
C GLY A 220 -6.28 31.33 -11.46
N LYS A 221 -5.95 31.91 -10.31
CA LYS A 221 -4.61 31.90 -9.75
C LYS A 221 -4.38 30.59 -8.95
N PRO A 222 -3.24 29.90 -9.13
CA PRO A 222 -2.97 28.67 -8.39
C PRO A 222 -2.80 28.90 -6.88
N ILE A 223 -3.37 28.02 -6.08
CA ILE A 223 -3.25 28.00 -4.62
C ILE A 223 -1.97 27.22 -4.27
N LEU A 224 -0.93 27.96 -3.86
CA LEU A 224 0.40 27.38 -3.56
C LEU A 224 0.70 27.30 -2.06
N LYS A 225 -0.14 27.92 -1.22
CA LYS A 225 0.03 27.94 0.23
C LYS A 225 -0.91 26.94 0.91
N ASN A 226 -0.45 26.41 2.02
CA ASN A 226 -1.22 25.54 2.89
C ASN A 226 -1.94 26.35 3.99
N GLY A 227 -3.00 25.78 4.55
CA GLY A 227 -3.73 26.35 5.66
C GLY A 227 -5.22 26.56 5.37
N LEU A 228 -5.95 26.96 6.39
CA LEU A 228 -7.40 27.14 6.30
C LEU A 228 -7.78 28.27 5.31
N GLU A 229 -7.09 29.41 5.37
CA GLU A 229 -7.42 30.56 4.52
C GLU A 229 -7.17 30.28 3.02
N PRO A 230 -6.06 29.66 2.59
CA PRO A 230 -5.93 29.18 1.22
C PRO A 230 -7.05 28.24 0.78
N VAL A 231 -7.45 27.28 1.63
CA VAL A 231 -8.53 26.32 1.30
C VAL A 231 -9.88 27.01 1.10
N LYS A 232 -10.19 28.07 1.86
CA LYS A 232 -11.40 28.89 1.68
C LYS A 232 -11.43 29.63 0.34
N GLN A 233 -10.28 29.84 -0.29
CA GLN A 233 -10.16 30.59 -1.56
C GLN A 233 -10.33 29.69 -2.78
N ILE A 234 -10.31 28.35 -2.61
CA ILE A 234 -10.40 27.40 -3.71
C ILE A 234 -11.73 27.58 -4.46
N ASP A 235 -11.64 27.67 -5.78
CA ASP A 235 -12.79 27.52 -6.69
C ASP A 235 -13.03 26.04 -6.99
N TYR A 236 -13.92 25.43 -6.24
CA TYR A 236 -14.24 23.99 -6.35
C TYR A 236 -14.98 23.63 -7.65
N SER A 237 -15.40 24.62 -8.46
CA SER A 237 -15.97 24.36 -9.79
C SER A 237 -14.91 24.03 -10.85
N ARG A 238 -13.65 24.39 -10.58
CA ARG A 238 -12.52 24.16 -11.48
C ARG A 238 -11.94 22.75 -11.32
N PRO A 239 -11.44 22.14 -12.43
CA PRO A 239 -10.70 20.89 -12.34
C PRO A 239 -9.33 21.12 -11.69
N ILE A 240 -8.81 20.06 -11.09
CA ILE A 240 -7.41 19.93 -10.66
C ILE A 240 -6.60 19.64 -11.92
N THR A 241 -5.60 20.47 -12.22
CA THR A 241 -4.80 20.34 -13.47
C THR A 241 -3.43 19.69 -13.25
N ASP A 242 -3.12 19.29 -12.03
CA ASP A 242 -1.82 18.77 -11.64
C ASP A 242 -2.00 17.83 -10.43
N GLY A 243 -2.45 16.61 -10.68
CA GLY A 243 -2.79 15.61 -9.68
C GLY A 243 -2.60 14.17 -10.20
N PRO A 244 -3.19 13.17 -9.56
CA PRO A 244 -2.99 11.76 -9.89
C PRO A 244 -3.28 11.41 -11.35
N LEU A 245 -4.35 11.94 -11.94
CA LEU A 245 -4.68 11.70 -13.36
C LEU A 245 -3.57 12.22 -14.29
N HIS A 246 -2.89 13.31 -13.90
CA HIS A 246 -1.79 13.92 -14.65
C HIS A 246 -0.43 13.25 -14.37
N ARG A 247 -0.43 12.26 -13.49
CA ARG A 247 0.74 11.43 -13.13
C ARG A 247 0.51 9.96 -13.46
N GLY A 248 -0.35 9.69 -14.47
CA GLY A 248 -0.47 8.39 -15.10
C GLY A 248 -1.54 7.46 -14.54
N PHE A 249 -2.41 7.92 -13.67
CA PHE A 249 -3.56 7.12 -13.24
C PHE A 249 -4.78 7.41 -14.13
N ASP A 250 -5.47 6.36 -14.58
CA ASP A 250 -6.75 6.48 -15.31
C ASP A 250 -7.90 6.79 -14.37
N HIS A 251 -7.81 6.30 -13.13
CA HIS A 251 -8.82 6.45 -12.09
C HIS A 251 -8.17 6.93 -10.80
N PHE A 252 -8.81 7.89 -10.15
CA PHE A 252 -8.45 8.37 -8.84
C PHE A 252 -9.70 8.67 -8.02
N PHE A 253 -9.75 8.17 -6.78
CA PHE A 253 -10.66 8.66 -5.77
C PHE A 253 -9.93 8.69 -4.43
N GLY A 254 -9.92 9.83 -3.76
CA GLY A 254 -9.16 9.95 -2.53
C GLY A 254 -9.13 11.35 -1.96
N THR A 255 -8.04 11.66 -1.24
CA THR A 255 -7.82 12.96 -0.62
C THR A 255 -6.49 13.57 -1.03
N ALA A 256 -6.42 14.89 -0.98
CA ALA A 256 -5.20 15.63 -1.33
C ALA A 256 -4.03 15.30 -0.40
N CYS A 257 -4.32 15.12 0.89
CA CYS A 257 -3.37 14.88 1.97
C CYS A 257 -3.95 13.85 2.96
N CYS A 258 -3.51 13.88 4.23
CA CYS A 258 -4.03 13.00 5.29
C CYS A 258 -5.51 13.34 5.58
N PRO A 259 -6.45 12.43 5.34
CA PRO A 259 -7.89 12.76 5.39
C PRO A 259 -8.43 13.11 6.78
N THR A 260 -7.65 12.94 7.83
CA THR A 260 -8.06 13.25 9.20
C THR A 260 -7.27 14.39 9.86
N THR A 261 -6.18 14.88 9.21
CA THR A 261 -5.33 15.96 9.74
C THR A 261 -5.17 17.15 8.80
N ASP A 262 -5.84 17.18 7.67
CA ASP A 262 -5.71 18.24 6.67
C ASP A 262 -6.52 19.51 7.01
N TRP A 263 -6.41 20.51 6.15
CA TRP A 263 -7.25 21.69 6.12
C TRP A 263 -8.46 21.54 5.18
N LEU A 264 -8.49 20.44 4.40
CA LEU A 264 -9.54 20.10 3.43
C LEU A 264 -10.01 18.67 3.64
N TYR A 265 -11.20 18.52 4.19
CA TYR A 265 -11.90 17.26 4.39
C TYR A 265 -12.96 17.09 3.29
N ALA A 266 -12.51 16.68 2.12
CA ALA A 266 -13.35 16.41 0.96
C ALA A 266 -12.70 15.32 0.08
N TYR A 267 -13.55 14.49 -0.53
CA TYR A 267 -13.08 13.53 -1.53
C TYR A 267 -12.88 14.21 -2.88
N ILE A 268 -11.83 13.79 -3.55
CA ILE A 268 -11.55 14.08 -4.95
C ILE A 268 -11.94 12.86 -5.75
N ASP A 269 -12.73 13.04 -6.80
CA ASP A 269 -13.07 12.00 -7.77
C ASP A 269 -12.55 12.43 -9.14
N GLY A 270 -11.59 11.69 -9.66
CA GLY A 270 -10.83 12.07 -10.83
C GLY A 270 -10.04 13.36 -10.62
N ASP A 271 -10.44 14.43 -11.27
CA ASP A 271 -9.83 15.75 -11.19
C ASP A 271 -10.73 16.81 -10.49
N ARG A 272 -11.79 16.36 -9.77
CA ARG A 272 -12.79 17.26 -9.19
C ARG A 272 -13.13 16.90 -7.74
N ILE A 273 -13.66 17.88 -7.03
CA ILE A 273 -14.32 17.68 -5.73
C ILE A 273 -15.83 17.71 -5.99
N PRO A 274 -16.51 16.55 -6.08
CA PRO A 274 -17.93 16.50 -6.45
C PRO A 274 -18.83 17.11 -5.38
N VAL A 275 -18.42 17.05 -4.11
CA VAL A 275 -19.14 17.66 -2.97
C VAL A 275 -18.19 18.65 -2.30
N PRO A 276 -18.28 19.95 -2.63
CA PRO A 276 -17.42 20.99 -2.04
C PRO A 276 -17.64 21.14 -0.53
N PRO A 277 -16.58 21.48 0.23
CA PRO A 277 -16.70 21.75 1.65
C PRO A 277 -17.49 23.05 1.89
N THR A 278 -18.34 23.06 2.91
CA THR A 278 -19.26 24.15 3.19
C THR A 278 -19.06 24.82 4.56
N LYS A 279 -18.39 24.14 5.48
CA LYS A 279 -18.18 24.60 6.86
C LYS A 279 -16.85 24.14 7.41
N ILE A 280 -16.42 24.73 8.51
CA ILE A 280 -15.30 24.22 9.31
C ILE A 280 -15.78 22.95 10.05
N VAL A 281 -14.92 21.96 10.13
CA VAL A 281 -15.20 20.71 10.85
C VAL A 281 -15.53 20.99 12.31
N ASP A 282 -16.67 20.45 12.77
CA ASP A 282 -16.98 20.39 14.20
C ASP A 282 -16.25 19.20 14.83
N ARG A 283 -15.27 19.52 15.68
CA ARG A 283 -14.46 18.51 16.38
C ARG A 283 -15.06 18.06 17.71
N THR A 284 -16.21 18.62 18.09
CA THR A 284 -16.87 18.28 19.37
C THR A 284 -17.32 16.83 19.45
N PRO A 285 -17.93 16.24 18.38
CA PRO A 285 -18.37 14.85 18.38
C PRO A 285 -17.25 13.83 18.11
N LEU A 286 -16.05 14.27 17.70
CA LEU A 286 -14.97 13.35 17.37
C LEU A 286 -14.50 12.56 18.60
N PRO A 287 -14.01 11.32 18.40
CA PRO A 287 -13.52 10.49 19.48
C PRO A 287 -12.44 11.21 20.32
N LYS A 288 -12.48 11.02 21.63
CA LYS A 288 -11.56 11.62 22.60
C LYS A 288 -10.76 10.54 23.31
N HIS A 289 -9.54 10.30 22.85
CA HIS A 289 -8.60 9.34 23.40
C HIS A 289 -7.15 9.83 23.16
N PRO A 290 -6.11 9.18 23.71
CA PRO A 290 -4.72 9.64 23.57
C PRO A 290 -4.23 9.83 22.13
N TYR A 291 -4.85 9.14 21.16
CA TYR A 291 -4.48 9.15 19.75
C TYR A 291 -5.40 10.04 18.88
N SER A 292 -6.30 10.85 19.47
CA SER A 292 -7.24 11.71 18.74
C SER A 292 -6.75 13.15 18.52
N ARG A 293 -5.47 13.41 18.81
CA ARG A 293 -4.83 14.70 18.53
C ARG A 293 -4.52 14.87 17.04
N ASP A 294 -4.13 16.05 16.64
CA ASP A 294 -3.68 16.46 15.30
C ASP A 294 -4.79 16.67 14.26
N ASN A 295 -6.06 16.48 14.60
CA ASN A 295 -7.16 16.91 13.75
C ASN A 295 -7.20 18.44 13.64
N ARG A 296 -7.03 18.98 12.43
CA ARG A 296 -7.00 20.41 12.15
C ARG A 296 -8.42 20.96 11.94
N PRO A 297 -8.64 22.27 12.21
CA PRO A 297 -9.93 22.93 11.96
C PRO A 297 -10.09 23.25 10.45
N GLY A 298 -10.07 22.22 9.61
CA GLY A 298 -10.21 22.35 8.15
C GLY A 298 -11.65 22.53 7.69
N MET A 299 -11.80 22.87 6.40
CA MET A 299 -13.10 22.91 5.73
C MET A 299 -13.56 21.48 5.43
N ILE A 300 -14.83 21.17 5.76
CA ILE A 300 -15.42 19.84 5.59
C ILE A 300 -16.60 19.85 4.62
N ALA A 301 -16.60 18.87 3.71
CA ALA A 301 -17.69 18.60 2.80
C ALA A 301 -18.87 17.91 3.51
N PRO A 302 -20.13 18.19 3.11
CA PRO A 302 -21.28 17.40 3.54
C PRO A 302 -21.07 15.91 3.27
N GLY A 303 -21.30 15.05 4.26
CA GLY A 303 -21.14 13.60 4.15
C GLY A 303 -19.71 13.08 4.24
N PHE A 304 -18.70 13.95 4.39
CA PHE A 304 -17.35 13.49 4.70
C PHE A 304 -17.26 13.06 6.17
N ASP A 305 -16.98 11.81 6.41
CA ASP A 305 -16.91 11.23 7.74
C ASP A 305 -15.48 10.77 8.05
N LEU A 306 -14.87 11.37 9.09
CA LEU A 306 -13.47 11.11 9.43
C LEU A 306 -13.23 9.68 9.96
N GLU A 307 -14.28 9.01 10.45
CA GLU A 307 -14.17 7.64 10.97
C GLU A 307 -14.41 6.56 9.90
N GLU A 308 -14.93 6.92 8.70
CA GLU A 308 -15.27 5.97 7.65
C GLU A 308 -14.41 6.11 6.39
N VAL A 309 -13.36 6.92 6.46
CA VAL A 309 -12.55 7.27 5.28
C VAL A 309 -11.97 6.03 4.59
N ASP A 310 -11.34 5.13 5.35
CA ASP A 310 -10.70 3.95 4.79
C ASP A 310 -11.71 2.94 4.25
N MET A 311 -12.89 2.84 4.87
CA MET A 311 -13.98 2.01 4.37
C MET A 311 -14.53 2.55 3.03
N VAL A 312 -14.57 3.88 2.86
CA VAL A 312 -14.92 4.49 1.57
C VAL A 312 -13.84 4.21 0.52
N PHE A 313 -12.55 4.29 0.87
CA PHE A 313 -11.46 3.94 -0.05
C PHE A 313 -11.49 2.47 -0.45
N LEU A 314 -11.74 1.58 0.50
CA LEU A 314 -11.91 0.15 0.25
C LEU A 314 -13.07 -0.10 -0.72
N GLN A 315 -14.23 0.50 -0.47
CA GLN A 315 -15.40 0.36 -1.33
C GLN A 315 -15.10 0.80 -2.77
N LYS A 316 -14.39 1.93 -2.95
CA LYS A 316 -13.99 2.43 -4.27
C LYS A 316 -13.01 1.50 -4.99
N SER A 317 -12.09 0.88 -4.25
CA SER A 317 -11.18 -0.14 -4.80
C SER A 317 -11.95 -1.39 -5.26
N ILE A 318 -12.93 -1.83 -4.48
CA ILE A 318 -13.79 -2.97 -4.82
C ILE A 318 -14.64 -2.65 -6.07
N GLU A 319 -15.28 -1.47 -6.11
CA GLU A 319 -16.06 -1.01 -7.27
C GLU A 319 -15.22 -0.98 -8.55
N PHE A 320 -13.97 -0.54 -8.45
CA PHE A 320 -13.03 -0.58 -9.58
C PHE A 320 -12.78 -2.01 -10.06
N LEU A 321 -12.45 -2.94 -9.14
CA LEU A 321 -12.18 -4.33 -9.49
C LEU A 321 -13.38 -5.01 -10.17
N GLU A 322 -14.59 -4.78 -9.64
CA GLU A 322 -15.84 -5.30 -10.21
C GLU A 322 -16.14 -4.69 -11.59
N ALA A 323 -15.97 -3.38 -11.72
CA ALA A 323 -16.14 -2.70 -13.01
C ALA A 323 -15.11 -3.14 -14.04
N HIS A 324 -13.86 -3.34 -13.62
CA HIS A 324 -12.79 -3.83 -14.49
C HIS A 324 -13.07 -5.26 -14.96
N LYS A 325 -13.48 -6.17 -14.07
CA LYS A 325 -13.89 -7.53 -14.42
C LYS A 325 -14.99 -7.55 -15.47
N LYS A 326 -15.96 -6.65 -15.35
CA LYS A 326 -17.11 -6.57 -16.28
C LYS A 326 -16.72 -5.97 -17.64
N LYS A 327 -15.85 -4.96 -17.67
CA LYS A 327 -15.58 -4.16 -18.88
C LYS A 327 -14.34 -4.61 -19.63
N SER A 328 -13.32 -5.12 -18.97
CA SER A 328 -12.01 -5.39 -19.54
C SER A 328 -11.29 -6.53 -18.80
N PRO A 329 -11.90 -7.74 -18.71
CA PRO A 329 -11.42 -8.84 -17.86
C PRO A 329 -10.01 -9.32 -18.22
N ASP A 330 -9.62 -9.19 -19.49
CA ASP A 330 -8.32 -9.67 -20.00
C ASP A 330 -7.24 -8.57 -20.03
N LYS A 331 -7.60 -7.32 -19.73
CA LYS A 331 -6.66 -6.22 -19.66
C LYS A 331 -6.00 -6.19 -18.29
N PRO A 332 -4.66 -6.14 -18.17
CA PRO A 332 -4.02 -6.03 -16.86
C PRO A 332 -4.35 -4.70 -16.19
N PHE A 333 -4.40 -4.72 -14.86
CA PHE A 333 -4.61 -3.51 -14.07
C PHE A 333 -3.49 -3.30 -13.03
N PHE A 334 -3.28 -2.05 -12.70
CA PHE A 334 -2.51 -1.61 -11.54
C PHE A 334 -3.43 -0.88 -10.57
N LEU A 335 -3.62 -1.44 -9.39
CA LEU A 335 -4.37 -0.84 -8.31
C LEU A 335 -3.41 -0.43 -7.19
N PHE A 336 -3.32 0.87 -6.91
CA PHE A 336 -2.64 1.39 -5.75
C PHE A 336 -3.70 1.77 -4.69
N HIS A 337 -3.87 0.93 -3.68
CA HIS A 337 -4.69 1.22 -2.51
C HIS A 337 -3.84 1.89 -1.43
N SER A 338 -4.07 3.16 -1.21
CA SER A 338 -3.28 4.04 -0.33
C SER A 338 -4.11 4.41 0.90
N ALA A 339 -4.03 3.58 1.95
CA ALA A 339 -4.83 3.75 3.16
C ALA A 339 -4.44 5.00 3.97
N GLN A 340 -5.37 5.47 4.80
CA GLN A 340 -5.13 6.39 5.90
C GLN A 340 -4.69 5.63 7.15
N ALA A 341 -5.21 4.41 7.33
CA ALA A 341 -4.88 3.56 8.46
C ALA A 341 -3.38 3.23 8.43
N VAL A 342 -2.64 3.54 9.53
CA VAL A 342 -3.08 3.82 10.90
C VAL A 342 -2.63 5.23 11.39
N HIS A 343 -2.53 6.20 10.50
CA HIS A 343 -2.05 7.56 10.79
C HIS A 343 -2.92 8.28 11.83
N LEU A 344 -2.29 9.08 12.69
CA LEU A 344 -3.00 9.95 13.65
C LEU A 344 -3.83 11.06 12.96
N PRO A 345 -4.96 11.44 13.53
CA PRO A 345 -5.66 10.81 14.65
C PRO A 345 -6.20 9.43 14.30
N SER A 346 -6.08 8.48 15.23
CA SER A 346 -6.61 7.14 15.04
C SER A 346 -8.13 7.16 15.19
N PHE A 347 -8.81 7.20 14.08
CA PHE A 347 -10.26 7.14 14.01
C PHE A 347 -10.68 5.88 13.26
N PRO A 348 -10.64 4.70 13.94
CA PRO A 348 -11.11 3.46 13.32
C PRO A 348 -12.57 3.59 12.95
N GLY A 349 -12.95 2.99 11.84
CA GLY A 349 -14.34 2.87 11.40
C GLY A 349 -15.22 2.32 12.50
N ARG A 350 -16.48 2.72 12.53
CA ARG A 350 -17.40 2.38 13.63
C ARG A 350 -17.53 0.88 13.89
N ALA A 351 -17.40 0.08 12.82
CA ALA A 351 -17.45 -1.38 12.90
C ALA A 351 -16.25 -1.99 13.65
N PHE A 352 -15.14 -1.26 13.78
CA PHE A 352 -13.90 -1.73 14.39
C PHE A 352 -13.69 -1.21 15.81
N LYS A 353 -14.53 -0.31 16.31
CA LYS A 353 -14.43 0.21 17.68
C LYS A 353 -14.53 -0.90 18.71
N ASN A 354 -13.56 -0.98 19.61
CA ASN A 354 -13.42 -2.02 20.62
C ASN A 354 -13.27 -3.45 20.04
N ALA A 355 -12.78 -3.58 18.82
CA ALA A 355 -12.51 -4.86 18.18
C ALA A 355 -11.27 -5.55 18.78
N THR A 356 -10.36 -4.79 19.41
CA THR A 356 -9.14 -5.31 20.04
C THR A 356 -9.02 -4.92 21.50
N ASN A 357 -8.14 -5.63 22.23
CA ASN A 357 -7.76 -5.26 23.58
C ASN A 357 -6.61 -4.23 23.63
N ALA A 358 -6.21 -3.71 22.47
CA ALA A 358 -5.08 -2.77 22.31
C ALA A 358 -5.53 -1.31 22.17
N GLY A 359 -6.80 -1.02 22.44
CA GLY A 359 -7.39 0.32 22.42
C GLY A 359 -7.60 0.88 20.99
N PRO A 360 -8.00 2.16 20.86
CA PRO A 360 -8.42 2.73 19.58
C PRO A 360 -7.38 2.69 18.46
N HIS A 361 -6.09 2.73 18.79
CA HIS A 361 -5.04 2.58 17.78
C HIS A 361 -4.89 1.11 17.35
N GLY A 362 -5.03 0.17 18.29
CA GLY A 362 -5.08 -1.26 17.97
C GLY A 362 -6.30 -1.61 17.09
N ASP A 363 -7.45 -1.00 17.35
CA ASP A 363 -8.65 -1.14 16.52
C ASP A 363 -8.41 -0.63 15.09
N PHE A 364 -7.62 0.45 14.93
CA PHE A 364 -7.28 1.01 13.64
C PHE A 364 -6.26 0.14 12.86
N ILE A 365 -5.32 -0.50 13.57
CA ILE A 365 -4.44 -1.52 12.98
C ILE A 365 -5.27 -2.73 12.50
N PHE A 366 -6.24 -3.15 13.30
CA PHE A 366 -7.15 -4.25 12.94
C PHE A 366 -8.04 -3.92 11.72
N GLU A 367 -8.47 -2.66 11.59
CA GLU A 367 -9.15 -2.19 10.36
C GLU A 367 -8.24 -2.30 9.13
N MET A 368 -6.95 -1.94 9.25
CA MET A 368 -5.98 -2.12 8.15
C MET A 368 -5.85 -3.59 7.74
N ASP A 369 -5.79 -4.49 8.72
CA ASP A 369 -5.81 -5.94 8.46
C ASP A 369 -7.06 -6.38 7.71
N PHE A 370 -8.22 -5.89 8.12
CA PHE A 370 -9.49 -6.16 7.44
C PHE A 370 -9.48 -5.69 5.98
N ILE A 371 -8.95 -4.48 5.71
CA ILE A 371 -8.83 -3.91 4.35
C ILE A 371 -8.00 -4.84 3.46
N VAL A 372 -6.84 -5.30 3.95
CA VAL A 372 -6.00 -6.26 3.22
C VAL A 372 -6.80 -7.54 2.89
N GLY A 373 -7.48 -8.10 3.89
CA GLY A 373 -8.29 -9.30 3.72
C GLY A 373 -9.42 -9.14 2.71
N ALA A 374 -10.13 -8.01 2.77
CA ALA A 374 -11.25 -7.71 1.88
C ALA A 374 -10.79 -7.54 0.41
N LEU A 375 -9.66 -6.87 0.17
CA LEU A 375 -9.10 -6.72 -1.17
C LEU A 375 -8.62 -8.06 -1.73
N VAL A 376 -7.86 -8.84 -0.97
CA VAL A 376 -7.39 -10.18 -1.40
C VAL A 376 -8.58 -11.08 -1.74
N LYS A 377 -9.57 -11.14 -0.84
CA LYS A 377 -10.79 -11.92 -1.05
C LYS A 377 -11.53 -11.50 -2.32
N LYS A 378 -11.71 -10.19 -2.55
CA LYS A 378 -12.38 -9.68 -3.75
C LYS A 378 -11.63 -10.03 -5.04
N ILE A 379 -10.30 -9.93 -5.04
CA ILE A 379 -9.44 -10.30 -6.18
C ILE A 379 -9.61 -11.80 -6.51
N ASP A 380 -9.61 -12.65 -5.49
CA ASP A 380 -9.78 -14.09 -5.64
C ASP A 380 -11.21 -14.45 -6.12
N GLU A 381 -12.26 -13.83 -5.55
CA GLU A 381 -13.68 -14.00 -5.95
C GLU A 381 -13.94 -13.61 -7.42
N LEU A 382 -13.25 -12.58 -7.90
CA LEU A 382 -13.36 -12.14 -9.31
C LEU A 382 -12.53 -13.00 -10.27
N GLY A 383 -11.80 -14.00 -9.76
CA GLY A 383 -10.96 -14.89 -10.57
C GLY A 383 -9.69 -14.25 -11.10
N PHE A 384 -9.22 -13.17 -10.45
CA PHE A 384 -7.95 -12.53 -10.79
C PHE A 384 -6.76 -13.09 -10.00
N GLY A 385 -7.01 -13.81 -8.89
CA GLY A 385 -6.02 -14.15 -7.87
C GLY A 385 -4.75 -14.83 -8.39
N GLU A 386 -4.88 -15.80 -9.31
CA GLU A 386 -3.72 -16.55 -9.84
C GLU A 386 -2.77 -15.68 -10.67
N ASN A 387 -3.27 -14.67 -11.37
CA ASN A 387 -2.46 -13.76 -12.19
C ASN A 387 -2.38 -12.36 -11.61
N THR A 388 -2.33 -12.25 -10.27
CA THR A 388 -2.20 -10.97 -9.57
C THR A 388 -1.05 -11.03 -8.58
N MET A 389 -0.08 -10.13 -8.75
CA MET A 389 0.94 -9.85 -7.75
C MET A 389 0.39 -8.82 -6.77
N ILE A 390 0.28 -9.19 -5.50
CA ILE A 390 -0.15 -8.32 -4.40
C ILE A 390 1.08 -7.98 -3.55
N LEU A 391 1.33 -6.70 -3.37
CA LEU A 391 2.38 -6.14 -2.51
C LEU A 391 1.70 -5.39 -1.36
N PHE A 392 2.15 -5.64 -0.14
CA PHE A 392 1.72 -4.93 1.07
C PHE A 392 2.91 -4.31 1.77
N SER A 393 2.79 -3.04 2.20
CA SER A 393 3.81 -2.36 3.00
C SER A 393 3.25 -1.16 3.77
N SER A 394 4.13 -0.44 4.48
CA SER A 394 3.86 0.85 5.14
C SER A 394 4.78 1.94 4.60
N ASP A 395 4.33 3.20 4.63
CA ASP A 395 5.11 4.32 4.08
C ASP A 395 6.23 4.81 5.03
N ASN A 396 6.18 4.51 6.30
CA ASN A 396 7.22 4.72 7.31
C ASN A 396 6.90 3.94 8.59
N GLY A 397 7.77 4.03 9.58
CA GLY A 397 7.55 3.44 10.90
C GLY A 397 6.44 4.14 11.70
N PRO A 398 6.09 3.58 12.89
CA PRO A 398 4.94 4.00 13.67
C PRO A 398 5.13 5.37 14.33
N GLU A 399 4.03 6.08 14.59
CA GLU A 399 4.04 7.43 15.17
C GLU A 399 4.44 7.41 16.66
N VAL A 400 5.23 8.38 17.07
CA VAL A 400 5.78 8.52 18.44
C VAL A 400 4.72 8.40 19.54
N PRO A 401 3.59 9.16 19.50
CA PRO A 401 2.60 9.09 20.57
C PRO A 401 1.91 7.73 20.67
N THR A 402 1.72 7.02 19.55
CA THR A 402 1.10 5.70 19.54
C THR A 402 2.00 4.68 20.23
N VAL A 403 3.26 4.60 19.81
CA VAL A 403 4.23 3.67 20.38
C VAL A 403 4.41 3.91 21.89
N ASN A 404 4.63 5.16 22.31
CA ASN A 404 4.85 5.48 23.73
C ASN A 404 3.63 5.17 24.61
N ASN A 405 2.43 5.43 24.12
CA ASN A 405 1.22 5.16 24.88
C ASN A 405 0.91 3.65 24.88
N MET A 406 0.96 2.96 23.73
CA MET A 406 0.65 1.54 23.66
C MET A 406 1.64 0.66 24.42
N ARG A 407 2.93 1.00 24.44
CA ARG A 407 3.92 0.36 25.33
C ARG A 407 3.49 0.42 26.80
N LYS A 408 3.02 1.59 27.23
CA LYS A 408 2.63 1.82 28.63
C LYS A 408 1.28 1.18 29.00
N THR A 409 0.30 1.26 28.09
CA THR A 409 -1.10 0.92 28.43
C THR A 409 -1.51 -0.46 28.00
N HIS A 410 -0.89 -1.00 26.94
CA HIS A 410 -1.28 -2.28 26.33
C HIS A 410 -0.12 -3.28 26.22
N ASN A 411 1.07 -2.93 26.70
CA ASN A 411 2.29 -3.74 26.53
C ASN A 411 2.49 -4.14 25.05
N HIS A 412 2.19 -3.21 24.14
CA HIS A 412 2.35 -3.35 22.70
C HIS A 412 3.36 -2.35 22.17
N ASP A 413 4.24 -2.81 21.28
CA ASP A 413 5.32 -2.01 20.71
C ASP A 413 5.36 -2.14 19.20
N GLY A 414 4.78 -1.17 18.51
CA GLY A 414 4.72 -1.13 17.04
C GLY A 414 6.08 -0.96 16.35
N ALA A 415 7.12 -0.49 17.08
CA ALA A 415 8.46 -0.36 16.51
C ALA A 415 9.32 -1.63 16.67
N ARG A 416 8.89 -2.60 17.51
CA ARG A 416 9.69 -3.79 17.87
C ARG A 416 10.03 -4.64 16.63
N PRO A 417 11.23 -5.24 16.58
CA PRO A 417 12.31 -5.21 17.61
C PRO A 417 13.23 -3.98 17.49
N TRP A 418 12.89 -3.03 16.63
CA TRP A 418 13.78 -1.96 16.20
C TRP A 418 13.75 -0.75 17.13
N ARG A 419 14.89 -0.07 17.22
CA ARG A 419 14.99 1.26 17.83
C ARG A 419 14.44 2.32 16.89
N GLY A 420 13.81 3.34 17.46
CA GLY A 420 13.30 4.49 16.73
C GLY A 420 11.83 4.34 16.35
N VAL A 421 11.30 5.40 15.77
CA VAL A 421 9.91 5.57 15.34
C VAL A 421 9.88 6.56 14.16
N LYS A 422 8.74 6.85 13.62
CA LYS A 422 8.55 7.89 12.58
C LYS A 422 9.37 9.15 12.87
N ARG A 423 10.07 9.68 11.88
CA ARG A 423 11.04 10.80 11.91
C ARG A 423 12.41 10.47 12.46
N ASP A 424 12.62 9.27 13.01
CA ASP A 424 13.95 8.84 13.45
C ASP A 424 14.72 8.17 12.30
N GLN A 425 16.04 8.37 12.29
CA GLN A 425 16.95 7.69 11.34
C GLN A 425 17.32 6.26 11.78
N TRP A 426 16.74 5.78 12.88
CA TRP A 426 16.88 4.41 13.36
C TRP A 426 15.92 3.49 12.60
N GLU A 427 16.25 2.20 12.58
CA GLU A 427 15.50 1.14 11.92
C GLU A 427 13.97 1.26 12.11
N GLY A 428 13.51 1.50 13.33
CA GLY A 428 12.07 1.66 13.62
C GLY A 428 11.39 2.83 12.91
N GLY A 429 12.16 3.77 12.31
CA GLY A 429 11.60 4.87 11.52
C GLY A 429 11.38 4.52 10.06
N HIS A 430 12.13 3.57 9.50
CA HIS A 430 12.12 3.25 8.06
C HIS A 430 12.09 1.76 7.73
N ARG A 431 12.36 0.85 8.66
CA ARG A 431 12.14 -0.58 8.44
C ARG A 431 10.66 -0.88 8.56
N VAL A 432 10.07 -1.32 7.47
CA VAL A 432 8.63 -1.50 7.32
C VAL A 432 8.27 -2.96 7.00
N PRO A 433 7.07 -3.45 7.34
CA PRO A 433 6.62 -4.73 6.83
C PRO A 433 6.55 -4.70 5.29
N PHE A 434 7.00 -5.76 4.63
CA PHE A 434 6.84 -5.93 3.21
C PHE A 434 6.52 -7.40 2.90
N ILE A 435 5.37 -7.61 2.27
CA ILE A 435 4.89 -8.93 1.91
C ILE A 435 4.50 -8.92 0.43
N ALA A 436 4.91 -9.95 -0.31
CA ALA A 436 4.56 -10.14 -1.71
C ALA A 436 3.86 -11.48 -1.90
N ARG A 437 2.65 -11.49 -2.51
CA ARG A 437 1.91 -12.70 -2.87
C ARG A 437 1.68 -12.73 -4.38
N TRP A 438 2.07 -13.83 -5.01
CA TRP A 438 1.71 -14.14 -6.38
C TRP A 438 1.61 -15.66 -6.53
N PRO A 439 0.40 -16.23 -6.49
CA PRO A 439 0.20 -17.67 -6.50
C PRO A 439 0.91 -18.36 -7.67
N LYS A 440 1.51 -19.52 -7.42
CA LYS A 440 2.26 -20.32 -8.41
C LYS A 440 3.56 -19.66 -8.94
N LYS A 441 3.90 -18.45 -8.50
CA LYS A 441 5.11 -17.73 -8.91
C LYS A 441 6.03 -17.46 -7.73
N ILE A 442 5.48 -16.96 -6.62
CA ILE A 442 6.21 -16.77 -5.37
C ILE A 442 5.92 -17.97 -4.47
N GLU A 443 6.98 -18.57 -3.90
CA GLU A 443 6.86 -19.70 -2.98
C GLU A 443 6.11 -19.24 -1.70
N ALA A 444 5.01 -19.95 -1.41
CA ALA A 444 4.17 -19.67 -0.26
C ALA A 444 4.91 -19.96 1.06
N GLY A 445 4.84 -19.02 2.01
CA GLY A 445 5.49 -19.11 3.31
C GLY A 445 7.00 -18.88 3.27
N SER A 446 7.54 -18.43 2.13
CA SER A 446 8.96 -18.12 2.01
C SER A 446 9.34 -16.82 2.73
N THR A 447 10.61 -16.66 3.05
CA THR A 447 11.16 -15.49 3.72
C THR A 447 12.44 -15.05 3.02
N SER A 448 12.56 -13.75 2.77
CA SER A 448 13.77 -13.14 2.23
C SER A 448 14.38 -12.16 3.23
N ASN A 449 15.70 -12.22 3.40
CA ASN A 449 16.48 -11.24 4.15
C ASN A 449 17.26 -10.28 3.25
N GLN A 450 16.94 -10.25 1.97
CA GLN A 450 17.50 -9.28 1.04
C GLN A 450 17.09 -7.87 1.43
N THR A 451 18.07 -6.96 1.46
CA THR A 451 17.79 -5.54 1.65
C THR A 451 17.07 -4.98 0.44
N ILE A 452 15.86 -4.47 0.65
CA ILE A 452 15.05 -3.81 -0.38
C ILE A 452 14.55 -2.46 0.11
N CYS A 453 14.19 -1.59 -0.85
CA CYS A 453 13.57 -0.32 -0.58
C CYS A 453 12.26 -0.20 -1.37
N LEU A 454 11.28 0.53 -0.88
CA LEU A 454 10.00 0.70 -1.60
C LEU A 454 10.17 1.41 -2.96
N THR A 455 11.31 2.09 -3.20
CA THR A 455 11.67 2.58 -4.55
C THR A 455 11.76 1.45 -5.57
N ASP A 456 12.11 0.24 -5.14
CA ASP A 456 12.38 -0.93 -5.99
C ASP A 456 11.13 -1.46 -6.70
N ILE A 457 9.94 -1.07 -6.22
CA ILE A 457 8.66 -1.44 -6.84
C ILE A 457 8.59 -0.95 -8.29
N MET A 458 9.16 0.22 -8.61
CA MET A 458 9.08 0.76 -9.97
C MET A 458 9.89 -0.07 -10.98
N ALA A 459 11.15 -0.42 -10.70
CA ALA A 459 11.97 -1.26 -11.58
C ALA A 459 11.38 -2.69 -11.69
N THR A 460 10.86 -3.22 -10.60
CA THR A 460 10.19 -4.53 -10.58
C THR A 460 8.94 -4.52 -11.48
N CYS A 461 8.11 -3.49 -11.38
CA CYS A 461 6.95 -3.33 -12.26
C CYS A 461 7.36 -3.09 -13.73
N ALA A 462 8.51 -2.44 -13.98
CA ALA A 462 9.04 -2.29 -15.33
C ALA A 462 9.37 -3.65 -15.93
N THR A 463 10.12 -4.49 -15.23
CA THR A 463 10.43 -5.86 -15.67
C THR A 463 9.17 -6.70 -15.89
N LEU A 464 8.23 -6.68 -14.93
CA LEU A 464 6.96 -7.41 -15.04
C LEU A 464 6.12 -7.01 -16.26
N SER A 465 6.11 -5.74 -16.57
CA SER A 465 5.31 -5.19 -17.67
C SER A 465 6.02 -5.19 -19.02
N GLY A 466 7.35 -5.46 -19.05
CA GLY A 466 8.19 -5.34 -20.23
C GLY A 466 8.53 -3.89 -20.59
N ALA A 467 8.39 -2.95 -19.65
CA ALA A 467 8.76 -1.56 -19.86
C ALA A 467 10.29 -1.39 -19.81
N LYS A 468 10.79 -0.52 -20.68
CA LYS A 468 12.19 -0.06 -20.63
C LYS A 468 12.23 1.28 -19.88
N LEU A 469 12.98 1.32 -18.78
CA LEU A 469 13.18 2.56 -18.04
C LEU A 469 14.24 3.41 -18.78
N PRO A 470 13.98 4.70 -19.04
CA PRO A 470 14.99 5.61 -19.55
C PRO A 470 16.01 5.95 -18.45
N ASP A 471 17.22 6.36 -18.84
CA ASP A 471 18.33 6.63 -17.93
C ASP A 471 18.04 7.71 -16.87
N ASN A 472 17.10 8.58 -17.15
CA ASN A 472 16.68 9.66 -16.25
C ASN A 472 15.43 9.32 -15.44
N ALA A 473 15.07 8.05 -15.28
CA ALA A 473 13.92 7.60 -14.50
C ALA A 473 14.27 6.43 -13.59
N ALA A 474 13.62 6.35 -12.45
CA ALA A 474 13.79 5.28 -11.46
C ALA A 474 15.25 5.13 -10.98
N GLU A 475 15.96 6.25 -10.82
CA GLU A 475 17.40 6.31 -10.59
C GLU A 475 17.86 5.58 -9.31
N ASP A 476 16.94 5.33 -8.36
CA ASP A 476 17.20 4.66 -7.09
C ASP A 476 16.42 3.35 -6.94
N SER A 477 15.89 2.82 -8.04
CA SER A 477 15.04 1.64 -8.08
C SER A 477 15.81 0.44 -8.62
N PHE A 478 15.72 -0.69 -7.93
CA PHE A 478 16.32 -1.97 -8.30
C PHE A 478 15.24 -3.02 -8.52
N ASP A 479 15.46 -3.92 -9.45
CA ASP A 479 14.51 -4.98 -9.74
C ASP A 479 14.62 -6.10 -8.70
N ILE A 480 13.55 -6.30 -7.91
CA ILE A 480 13.46 -7.37 -6.91
C ILE A 480 12.78 -8.63 -7.45
N LEU A 481 12.34 -8.64 -8.71
CA LEU A 481 11.64 -9.79 -9.28
C LEU A 481 12.48 -11.08 -9.22
N PRO A 482 13.80 -11.08 -9.49
CA PRO A 482 14.61 -12.28 -9.34
C PRO A 482 14.58 -12.89 -7.94
N THR A 483 14.53 -12.05 -6.89
CA THR A 483 14.38 -12.53 -5.50
C THR A 483 12.97 -13.08 -5.24
N LEU A 484 11.93 -12.40 -5.73
CA LEU A 484 10.55 -12.85 -5.59
C LEU A 484 10.30 -14.21 -6.24
N LEU A 485 11.03 -14.54 -7.30
CA LEU A 485 10.90 -15.78 -8.06
C LEU A 485 11.96 -16.85 -7.68
N ASP A 486 12.73 -16.62 -6.60
CA ASP A 486 13.84 -17.48 -6.16
C ASP A 486 14.89 -17.76 -7.27
N GLN A 487 15.11 -16.79 -8.16
CA GLN A 487 16.03 -16.91 -9.30
C GLN A 487 17.43 -16.35 -8.99
N SER A 488 17.62 -15.69 -7.87
CA SER A 488 18.89 -15.08 -7.49
C SER A 488 19.05 -14.98 -5.97
N THR A 489 20.22 -15.44 -5.49
CA THR A 489 20.70 -15.23 -4.11
C THR A 489 21.65 -14.03 -3.99
N LYS A 490 21.99 -13.38 -5.10
CA LYS A 490 22.86 -12.21 -5.09
C LYS A 490 22.16 -11.04 -4.44
N PRO A 491 22.85 -10.22 -3.61
CA PRO A 491 22.28 -9.01 -3.06
C PRO A 491 21.72 -8.10 -4.16
N ILE A 492 20.50 -7.62 -3.96
CA ILE A 492 19.84 -6.67 -4.89
C ILE A 492 20.55 -5.33 -4.83
N ARG A 493 20.91 -4.93 -3.61
CA ARG A 493 21.64 -3.69 -3.33
C ARG A 493 22.61 -3.92 -2.17
N GLU A 494 23.72 -3.18 -2.17
CA GLU A 494 24.70 -3.22 -1.09
C GLU A 494 24.27 -2.35 0.11
N PHE A 495 23.48 -1.31 -0.16
CA PHE A 495 23.00 -0.37 0.86
C PHE A 495 21.70 0.30 0.41
N THR A 496 21.02 0.92 1.34
CA THR A 496 19.90 1.82 1.07
C THR A 496 20.09 3.15 1.81
N LEU A 497 19.48 4.20 1.26
CA LEU A 497 19.52 5.54 1.84
C LEU A 497 18.13 5.89 2.38
N HIS A 498 18.10 6.64 3.47
CA HIS A 498 16.86 7.08 4.12
C HIS A 498 16.93 8.57 4.41
N GLN A 499 15.78 9.23 4.30
CA GLN A 499 15.63 10.66 4.55
C GLN A 499 14.75 10.92 5.77
#